data_c102be8621566c2b5d39ea55187536eb
#
_entry.id   c102be8621566c2b5d39ea55187536eb
#
_cell.length_a   1.000
_cell.length_b   1.000
_cell.length_c   1.000
_cell.angle_alpha   90.00
_cell.angle_beta   90.00
_cell.angle_gamma   90.00
#
_symmetry.space_group_name_H-M   'P 1'
#
loop_
_entity.id
_entity.type
_entity.pdbx_description
1 polymer ?
#
loop_
_entity_poly.entity_id
_entity_poly.type
_entity_poly.pdbx_seq_one_letter_code
_entity_poly.pdbx_strand_id
1 'polypeptide(L)'
;SVLIETYWTWLKLPGFLVEVAIQIDTLSILMMTVITGVGFLIHLFSIGYMKDEKGFARYFSYLNLFIFFMLILVMGSSYPIMFVGWEGVGLCSYLLIGYWFEDEEKASAGKKAFIVNRIGDLGFLLGIFLLYDSVGSVDYLNISTAVPHVFEYGGGLVTLITIFFLIAGVGKSAQIPLFVWLPDAMAGPTPVSALIHAATMVTAGVYLVVRSSILFSMAPLTSVMVAGIGACTALFAATIACKQYDIKKVLAYSTISQLGYMFLGVGVGAYTAGIFHLITHAFFKALLFLGAGAVIHSMHHAFQKVQSSDDPQDMRNMGSLRTRMSST
;
A
#
# COMPACT_ATOMS: atom_id res chain seq x y z
N SER A 1 -19.85 -16.47 5.13
CA SER A 1 -20.76 -16.16 3.99
C SER A 1 -20.11 -15.07 3.14
N VAL A 2 -20.20 -15.23 1.83
CA VAL A 2 -19.75 -14.24 0.85
C VAL A 2 -20.99 -13.63 0.23
N LEU A 3 -21.07 -12.31 0.16
CA LEU A 3 -22.09 -11.56 -0.54
C LEU A 3 -21.49 -10.94 -1.80
N ILE A 4 -22.10 -11.13 -2.95
CA ILE A 4 -21.72 -10.49 -4.21
C ILE A 4 -22.90 -9.71 -4.73
N GLU A 5 -22.67 -8.45 -5.09
CA GLU A 5 -23.61 -7.55 -5.72
C GLU A 5 -23.05 -7.13 -7.07
N THR A 6 -23.73 -7.47 -8.15
CA THR A 6 -23.35 -7.10 -9.52
C THR A 6 -24.15 -5.87 -9.93
N TYR A 7 -23.46 -4.83 -10.42
CA TYR A 7 -24.06 -3.57 -10.85
C TYR A 7 -24.29 -3.53 -12.37
N TRP A 8 -23.25 -3.84 -13.17
CA TRP A 8 -23.33 -3.89 -14.63
C TRP A 8 -22.19 -4.70 -15.23
N THR A 9 -22.38 -5.15 -16.47
CA THR A 9 -21.34 -5.78 -17.26
C THR A 9 -20.44 -4.70 -17.87
N TRP A 10 -19.13 -4.76 -17.58
CA TRP A 10 -18.14 -3.83 -18.12
C TRP A 10 -17.57 -4.31 -19.46
N LEU A 11 -17.07 -5.55 -19.52
CA LEU A 11 -16.52 -6.16 -20.72
C LEU A 11 -17.27 -7.44 -21.03
N LYS A 12 -17.75 -7.57 -22.28
CA LYS A 12 -18.45 -8.77 -22.75
C LYS A 12 -17.93 -9.14 -24.14
N LEU A 13 -17.14 -10.20 -24.19
CA LEU A 13 -16.63 -10.81 -25.41
C LEU A 13 -16.98 -12.30 -25.41
N PRO A 14 -16.96 -12.99 -26.58
CA PRO A 14 -17.15 -14.44 -26.61
C PRO A 14 -16.13 -15.13 -25.69
N GLY A 15 -16.63 -15.79 -24.64
CA GLY A 15 -15.81 -16.48 -23.64
C GLY A 15 -15.18 -15.58 -22.56
N PHE A 16 -15.28 -14.24 -22.63
CA PHE A 16 -14.72 -13.33 -21.64
C PHE A 16 -15.77 -12.36 -21.11
N LEU A 17 -16.04 -12.44 -19.81
CA LEU A 17 -16.99 -11.57 -19.11
C LEU A 17 -16.30 -10.91 -17.91
N VAL A 18 -16.41 -9.60 -17.81
CA VAL A 18 -16.02 -8.85 -16.61
C VAL A 18 -17.21 -8.00 -16.17
N GLU A 19 -17.66 -8.24 -14.98
CA GLU A 19 -18.73 -7.48 -14.34
C GLU A 19 -18.14 -6.50 -13.31
N VAL A 20 -18.74 -5.32 -13.23
CA VAL A 20 -18.51 -4.44 -12.10
C VAL A 20 -19.38 -4.93 -10.94
N ALA A 21 -18.75 -5.66 -10.06
CA ALA A 21 -19.39 -6.27 -8.90
C ALA A 21 -18.53 -6.09 -7.63
N ILE A 22 -19.21 -5.99 -6.51
CA ILE A 22 -18.62 -5.89 -5.18
C ILE A 22 -18.75 -7.23 -4.47
N GLN A 23 -17.66 -7.68 -3.86
CA GLN A 23 -17.64 -8.87 -3.01
C GLN A 23 -17.40 -8.47 -1.55
N ILE A 24 -18.35 -8.80 -0.70
CA ILE A 24 -18.29 -8.58 0.74
C ILE A 24 -18.03 -9.92 1.43
N ASP A 25 -16.84 -10.05 2.00
CA ASP A 25 -16.43 -11.20 2.81
C ASP A 25 -15.64 -10.72 4.03
N THR A 26 -15.18 -11.63 4.88
CA THR A 26 -14.46 -11.29 6.11
C THR A 26 -13.21 -10.45 5.84
N LEU A 27 -12.45 -10.75 4.76
CA LEU A 27 -11.24 -10.02 4.41
C LEU A 27 -11.56 -8.61 3.92
N SER A 28 -12.57 -8.45 3.03
CA SER A 28 -12.97 -7.14 2.51
C SER A 28 -13.56 -6.25 3.61
N ILE A 29 -14.43 -6.77 4.48
CA ILE A 29 -15.00 -6.01 5.62
C ILE A 29 -13.90 -5.49 6.53
N LEU A 30 -12.95 -6.36 6.87
CA LEU A 30 -11.84 -6.01 7.75
C LEU A 30 -10.98 -4.91 7.14
N MET A 31 -10.63 -5.03 5.86
CA MET A 31 -9.86 -4.00 5.15
C MET A 31 -10.65 -2.69 5.01
N MET A 32 -11.94 -2.75 4.67
CA MET A 32 -12.81 -1.57 4.62
C MET A 32 -12.82 -0.83 5.96
N THR A 33 -12.99 -1.55 7.07
CA THR A 33 -13.02 -0.96 8.42
C THR A 33 -11.71 -0.24 8.75
N VAL A 34 -10.58 -0.85 8.43
CA VAL A 34 -9.26 -0.25 8.66
C VAL A 34 -9.06 0.98 7.76
N ILE A 35 -9.36 0.86 6.46
CA ILE A 35 -9.18 1.94 5.49
C ILE A 35 -10.05 3.15 5.84
N THR A 36 -11.33 2.93 6.12
CA THR A 36 -12.26 4.03 6.43
C THR A 36 -12.00 4.61 7.81
N GLY A 37 -11.76 3.79 8.83
CA GLY A 37 -11.51 4.25 10.20
C GLY A 37 -10.21 5.04 10.31
N VAL A 38 -9.09 4.49 9.86
CA VAL A 38 -7.79 5.19 9.88
C VAL A 38 -7.82 6.37 8.90
N GLY A 39 -8.42 6.19 7.72
CA GLY A 39 -8.59 7.25 6.72
C GLY A 39 -9.36 8.44 7.27
N PHE A 40 -10.44 8.22 8.00
CA PHE A 40 -11.21 9.29 8.67
C PHE A 40 -10.34 10.12 9.64
N LEU A 41 -9.55 9.45 10.49
CA LEU A 41 -8.67 10.15 11.44
C LEU A 41 -7.60 10.98 10.73
N ILE A 42 -7.05 10.45 9.61
CA ILE A 42 -6.07 11.17 8.80
C ILE A 42 -6.73 12.39 8.12
N HIS A 43 -7.96 12.27 7.60
CA HIS A 43 -8.69 13.41 7.03
C HIS A 43 -8.94 14.48 8.08
N LEU A 44 -9.36 14.09 9.27
CA LEU A 44 -9.60 15.03 10.37
C LEU A 44 -8.32 15.78 10.76
N PHE A 45 -7.19 15.08 10.90
CA PHE A 45 -5.89 15.70 11.15
C PHE A 45 -5.47 16.64 10.02
N SER A 46 -5.74 16.25 8.78
CA SER A 46 -5.37 17.02 7.58
C SER A 46 -6.06 18.38 7.51
N ILE A 47 -7.25 18.55 8.10
CA ILE A 47 -7.96 19.84 8.14
C ILE A 47 -7.09 20.89 8.83
N GLY A 48 -6.51 20.56 9.98
CA GLY A 48 -5.62 21.46 10.70
C GLY A 48 -4.26 21.61 10.04
N TYR A 49 -3.68 20.50 9.57
CA TYR A 49 -2.34 20.48 9.00
C TYR A 49 -2.21 21.25 7.68
N MET A 50 -3.23 21.20 6.82
CA MET A 50 -3.24 21.81 5.48
C MET A 50 -4.02 23.11 5.43
N LYS A 51 -4.44 23.68 6.58
CA LYS A 51 -5.35 24.83 6.67
C LYS A 51 -4.90 26.04 5.84
N ASP A 52 -3.61 26.34 5.86
CA ASP A 52 -3.03 27.53 5.24
C ASP A 52 -2.52 27.28 3.80
N GLU A 53 -2.72 26.05 3.27
CA GLU A 53 -2.28 25.68 1.93
C GLU A 53 -3.25 26.18 0.84
N LYS A 54 -2.70 26.85 -0.19
CA LYS A 54 -3.48 27.39 -1.32
C LYS A 54 -4.26 26.30 -2.09
N GLY A 55 -3.76 25.08 -2.11
CA GLY A 55 -4.36 23.93 -2.80
C GLY A 55 -5.27 23.06 -1.91
N PHE A 56 -5.83 23.57 -0.81
CA PHE A 56 -6.61 22.80 0.16
C PHE A 56 -7.71 21.93 -0.46
N ALA A 57 -8.56 22.50 -1.34
CA ALA A 57 -9.61 21.73 -2.02
C ALA A 57 -9.05 20.61 -2.92
N ARG A 58 -7.98 20.90 -3.69
CA ARG A 58 -7.29 19.92 -4.53
C ARG A 58 -6.72 18.78 -3.69
N TYR A 59 -6.11 19.10 -2.54
CA TYR A 59 -5.57 18.11 -1.62
C TYR A 59 -6.65 17.12 -1.16
N PHE A 60 -7.78 17.61 -0.66
CA PHE A 60 -8.87 16.76 -0.19
C PHE A 60 -9.54 15.98 -1.32
N SER A 61 -9.62 16.55 -2.53
CA SER A 61 -10.10 15.80 -3.71
C SER A 61 -9.23 14.58 -4.01
N TYR A 62 -7.89 14.74 -3.98
CA TYR A 62 -6.96 13.64 -4.20
C TYR A 62 -7.00 12.61 -3.06
N LEU A 63 -7.15 13.08 -1.81
CA LEU A 63 -7.21 12.22 -0.65
C LEU A 63 -8.47 11.32 -0.68
N ASN A 64 -9.63 11.90 -1.00
CA ASN A 64 -10.89 11.17 -1.16
C ASN A 64 -10.84 10.20 -2.34
N LEU A 65 -10.28 10.64 -3.47
CA LEU A 65 -10.11 9.78 -4.65
C LEU A 65 -9.21 8.58 -4.33
N PHE A 66 -8.19 8.77 -3.51
CA PHE A 66 -7.32 7.69 -3.04
C PHE A 66 -8.09 6.65 -2.22
N ILE A 67 -8.90 7.09 -1.24
CA ILE A 67 -9.76 6.18 -0.44
C ILE A 67 -10.77 5.46 -1.33
N PHE A 68 -11.38 6.15 -2.28
CA PHE A 68 -12.32 5.56 -3.24
C PHE A 68 -11.68 4.39 -4.01
N PHE A 69 -10.50 4.60 -4.61
CA PHE A 69 -9.82 3.53 -5.34
C PHE A 69 -9.32 2.41 -4.42
N MET A 70 -8.92 2.73 -3.20
CA MET A 70 -8.54 1.71 -2.24
C MET A 70 -9.73 0.83 -1.83
N LEU A 71 -10.92 1.40 -1.71
CA LEU A 71 -12.16 0.64 -1.46
C LEU A 71 -12.52 -0.24 -2.66
N ILE A 72 -12.41 0.27 -3.90
CA ILE A 72 -12.59 -0.57 -5.11
C ILE A 72 -11.61 -1.75 -5.09
N LEU A 73 -10.34 -1.52 -4.73
CA LEU A 73 -9.32 -2.56 -4.67
C LEU A 73 -9.72 -3.70 -3.73
N VAL A 74 -10.22 -3.38 -2.54
CA VAL A 74 -10.51 -4.40 -1.51
C VAL A 74 -11.90 -5.01 -1.62
N MET A 75 -12.84 -4.33 -2.29
CA MET A 75 -14.21 -4.80 -2.45
C MET A 75 -14.48 -5.44 -3.81
N GLY A 76 -13.61 -5.25 -4.81
CA GLY A 76 -13.81 -5.84 -6.13
C GLY A 76 -13.99 -7.36 -6.05
N SER A 77 -14.91 -7.91 -6.85
CA SER A 77 -15.22 -9.35 -6.90
C SER A 77 -14.27 -10.13 -7.82
N SER A 78 -13.44 -9.43 -8.59
CA SER A 78 -12.57 -10.01 -9.61
C SER A 78 -11.22 -9.33 -9.68
N TYR A 79 -10.22 -10.00 -10.25
CA TYR A 79 -8.90 -9.41 -10.44
C TYR A 79 -8.88 -8.15 -11.33
N PRO A 80 -9.66 -8.05 -12.42
CA PRO A 80 -9.76 -6.81 -13.18
C PRO A 80 -10.28 -5.63 -12.37
N ILE A 81 -11.29 -5.82 -11.52
CA ILE A 81 -11.82 -4.75 -10.66
C ILE A 81 -10.80 -4.39 -9.57
N MET A 82 -10.12 -5.39 -8.97
CA MET A 82 -8.98 -5.12 -8.08
C MET A 82 -7.92 -4.28 -8.80
N PHE A 83 -7.61 -4.60 -10.07
CA PHE A 83 -6.61 -3.89 -10.86
C PHE A 83 -7.00 -2.43 -11.13
N VAL A 84 -8.28 -2.12 -11.36
CA VAL A 84 -8.76 -0.73 -11.46
C VAL A 84 -8.45 0.05 -10.18
N GLY A 85 -8.77 -0.53 -9.02
CA GLY A 85 -8.40 0.07 -7.73
C GLY A 85 -6.88 0.20 -7.55
N TRP A 86 -6.13 -0.82 -7.95
CA TRP A 86 -4.67 -0.89 -7.89
C TRP A 86 -3.97 0.23 -8.67
N GLU A 87 -4.43 0.47 -9.89
CA GLU A 87 -3.97 1.57 -10.74
C GLU A 87 -4.41 2.92 -10.21
N GLY A 88 -5.64 3.01 -9.75
CA GLY A 88 -6.19 4.25 -9.20
C GLY A 88 -5.43 4.73 -7.97
N VAL A 89 -5.07 3.85 -7.02
CA VAL A 89 -4.23 4.23 -5.87
C VAL A 89 -2.81 4.61 -6.31
N GLY A 90 -2.29 3.99 -7.39
CA GLY A 90 -1.02 4.36 -8.00
C GLY A 90 -1.03 5.79 -8.52
N LEU A 91 -2.07 6.15 -9.28
CA LEU A 91 -2.28 7.51 -9.79
C LEU A 91 -2.44 8.53 -8.65
N CYS A 92 -3.28 8.22 -7.66
CA CYS A 92 -3.49 9.13 -6.53
C CYS A 92 -2.21 9.31 -5.70
N SER A 93 -1.40 8.27 -5.53
CA SER A 93 -0.11 8.38 -4.85
C SER A 93 0.84 9.32 -5.60
N TYR A 94 0.90 9.24 -6.94
CA TYR A 94 1.66 10.18 -7.76
C TYR A 94 1.24 11.64 -7.51
N LEU A 95 -0.08 11.91 -7.54
CA LEU A 95 -0.64 13.25 -7.34
C LEU A 95 -0.41 13.78 -5.93
N LEU A 96 -0.41 12.91 -4.92
CA LEU A 96 -0.26 13.27 -3.52
C LEU A 96 1.21 13.38 -3.08
N ILE A 97 2.10 12.51 -3.58
CA ILE A 97 3.56 12.61 -3.31
C ILE A 97 4.11 13.86 -3.99
N GLY A 98 3.75 14.08 -5.25
CA GLY A 98 4.10 15.27 -6.02
C GLY A 98 3.15 16.45 -5.80
N TYR A 99 2.50 16.56 -4.64
CA TYR A 99 1.49 17.59 -4.36
C TYR A 99 2.02 19.02 -4.57
N TRP A 100 3.24 19.29 -4.12
CA TRP A 100 3.97 20.52 -4.36
C TRP A 100 4.77 20.44 -5.66
N PHE A 101 4.07 20.30 -6.78
CA PHE A 101 4.63 20.03 -8.11
C PHE A 101 5.49 21.17 -8.69
N GLU A 102 5.44 22.36 -8.11
CA GLU A 102 6.33 23.48 -8.46
C GLU A 102 7.78 23.23 -8.00
N ASP A 103 7.98 22.33 -7.05
CA ASP A 103 9.27 21.84 -6.57
C ASP A 103 9.68 20.61 -7.39
N GLU A 104 10.75 20.72 -8.18
CA GLU A 104 11.20 19.65 -9.08
C GLU A 104 11.58 18.37 -8.35
N GLU A 105 12.15 18.45 -7.12
CA GLU A 105 12.51 17.27 -6.34
C GLU A 105 11.26 16.50 -5.93
N LYS A 106 10.22 17.21 -5.49
CA LYS A 106 8.96 16.59 -5.06
C LYS A 106 8.17 16.03 -6.26
N ALA A 107 8.17 16.74 -7.37
CA ALA A 107 7.60 16.26 -8.64
C ALA A 107 8.31 15.00 -9.13
N SER A 108 9.65 14.96 -9.05
CA SER A 108 10.48 13.82 -9.42
C SER A 108 10.22 12.62 -8.50
N ALA A 109 10.06 12.83 -7.19
CA ALA A 109 9.71 11.78 -6.24
C ALA A 109 8.36 11.12 -6.58
N GLY A 110 7.34 11.92 -6.95
CA GLY A 110 6.06 11.42 -7.43
C GLY A 110 6.21 10.56 -8.70
N LYS A 111 6.95 11.06 -9.71
CA LYS A 111 7.24 10.31 -10.94
C LYS A 111 7.96 9.00 -10.66
N LYS A 112 8.97 9.00 -9.79
CA LYS A 112 9.71 7.79 -9.39
C LYS A 112 8.77 6.76 -8.76
N ALA A 113 7.93 7.17 -7.83
CA ALA A 113 6.96 6.28 -7.20
C ALA A 113 6.03 5.66 -8.25
N PHE A 114 5.51 6.47 -9.19
CA PHE A 114 4.62 5.98 -10.25
C PHE A 114 5.31 4.97 -11.17
N ILE A 115 6.50 5.31 -11.70
CA ILE A 115 7.23 4.46 -12.66
C ILE A 115 7.66 3.14 -12.04
N VAL A 116 8.21 3.16 -10.80
CA VAL A 116 8.64 1.93 -10.12
C VAL A 116 7.46 1.00 -9.86
N ASN A 117 6.31 1.55 -9.47
CA ASN A 117 5.10 0.75 -9.27
C ASN A 117 4.59 0.13 -10.57
N ARG A 118 4.74 0.81 -11.74
CA ARG A 118 4.34 0.27 -13.05
C ARG A 118 5.04 -1.03 -13.42
N ILE A 119 6.26 -1.25 -12.95
CA ILE A 119 6.94 -2.54 -13.13
C ILE A 119 6.15 -3.66 -12.45
N GLY A 120 5.67 -3.41 -11.23
CA GLY A 120 4.79 -4.35 -10.52
C GLY A 120 3.44 -4.53 -11.20
N ASP A 121 2.85 -3.42 -11.66
CA ASP A 121 1.53 -3.40 -12.30
C ASP A 121 1.52 -4.23 -13.60
N LEU A 122 2.61 -4.19 -14.38
CA LEU A 122 2.80 -5.06 -15.55
C LEU A 122 2.79 -6.55 -15.13
N GLY A 123 3.49 -6.90 -14.04
CA GLY A 123 3.44 -8.25 -13.50
C GLY A 123 2.02 -8.66 -13.15
N PHE A 124 1.25 -7.79 -12.52
CA PHE A 124 -0.15 -8.10 -12.17
C PHE A 124 -1.00 -8.41 -13.41
N LEU A 125 -0.90 -7.59 -14.46
CA LEU A 125 -1.63 -7.83 -15.72
C LEU A 125 -1.25 -9.15 -16.37
N LEU A 126 0.05 -9.47 -16.46
CA LEU A 126 0.50 -10.74 -17.03
C LEU A 126 -0.01 -11.94 -16.23
N GLY A 127 -0.01 -11.81 -14.89
CA GLY A 127 -0.60 -12.84 -14.03
C GLY A 127 -2.10 -13.03 -14.26
N ILE A 128 -2.87 -11.93 -14.40
CA ILE A 128 -4.31 -11.99 -14.70
C ILE A 128 -4.56 -12.66 -16.06
N PHE A 129 -3.80 -12.32 -17.10
CA PHE A 129 -3.95 -12.91 -18.43
C PHE A 129 -3.68 -14.40 -18.44
N LEU A 130 -2.58 -14.85 -17.81
CA LEU A 130 -2.28 -16.28 -17.71
C LEU A 130 -3.30 -17.05 -16.87
N LEU A 131 -3.80 -16.42 -15.80
CA LEU A 131 -4.83 -17.01 -14.95
C LEU A 131 -6.12 -17.20 -15.74
N TYR A 132 -6.54 -16.19 -16.50
CA TYR A 132 -7.70 -16.26 -17.35
C TYR A 132 -7.55 -17.34 -18.44
N ASP A 133 -6.43 -17.35 -19.14
CA ASP A 133 -6.15 -18.37 -20.19
C ASP A 133 -6.23 -19.79 -19.64
N SER A 134 -5.84 -19.99 -18.40
CA SER A 134 -5.80 -21.30 -17.75
C SER A 134 -7.15 -21.74 -17.16
N VAL A 135 -7.87 -20.79 -16.55
CA VAL A 135 -9.09 -21.08 -15.76
C VAL A 135 -10.37 -20.70 -16.51
N GLY A 136 -10.30 -19.78 -17.48
CA GLY A 136 -11.44 -19.25 -18.22
C GLY A 136 -12.29 -18.26 -17.41
N SER A 137 -11.85 -17.82 -16.24
CA SER A 137 -12.53 -16.84 -15.40
C SER A 137 -11.55 -15.91 -14.70
N VAL A 138 -12.04 -14.72 -14.33
CA VAL A 138 -11.28 -13.71 -13.56
C VAL A 138 -11.87 -13.44 -12.17
N ASP A 139 -13.02 -14.08 -11.85
CA ASP A 139 -13.73 -13.89 -10.58
C ASP A 139 -13.16 -14.78 -9.49
N TYR A 140 -13.03 -14.24 -8.29
CA TYR A 140 -12.40 -14.96 -7.18
C TYR A 140 -13.08 -16.29 -6.83
N LEU A 141 -14.43 -16.33 -6.82
CA LEU A 141 -15.14 -17.55 -6.48
C LEU A 141 -14.94 -18.65 -7.53
N ASN A 142 -15.05 -18.29 -8.81
CA ASN A 142 -14.82 -19.24 -9.91
C ASN A 142 -13.38 -19.77 -9.88
N ILE A 143 -12.41 -18.89 -9.67
CA ILE A 143 -10.99 -19.25 -9.56
C ILE A 143 -10.77 -20.16 -8.36
N SER A 144 -11.35 -19.84 -7.20
CA SER A 144 -11.13 -20.63 -5.98
C SER A 144 -11.64 -22.06 -6.11
N THR A 145 -12.70 -22.28 -6.88
CA THR A 145 -13.22 -23.62 -7.17
C THR A 145 -12.46 -24.34 -8.28
N ALA A 146 -11.97 -23.62 -9.28
CA ALA A 146 -11.28 -24.20 -10.43
C ALA A 146 -9.82 -24.57 -10.15
N VAL A 147 -9.11 -23.76 -9.36
CA VAL A 147 -7.65 -23.89 -9.11
C VAL A 147 -7.22 -25.31 -8.71
N PRO A 148 -7.89 -26.01 -7.76
CA PRO A 148 -7.50 -27.37 -7.39
C PRO A 148 -7.67 -28.41 -8.49
N HIS A 149 -8.47 -28.12 -9.53
CA HIS A 149 -8.76 -29.02 -10.63
C HIS A 149 -7.93 -28.71 -11.89
N VAL A 150 -7.50 -27.46 -12.04
CA VAL A 150 -6.76 -26.97 -13.23
C VAL A 150 -5.25 -27.06 -13.03
N PHE A 151 -4.77 -26.80 -11.82
CA PHE A 151 -3.34 -26.75 -11.53
C PHE A 151 -2.87 -27.93 -10.69
N GLU A 152 -1.71 -28.47 -11.03
CA GLU A 152 -0.98 -29.42 -10.20
C GLU A 152 -0.22 -28.69 -9.09
N TYR A 153 -0.11 -29.30 -7.92
CA TYR A 153 0.71 -28.76 -6.83
C TYR A 153 2.18 -28.65 -7.24
N GLY A 154 2.73 -27.45 -7.12
CA GLY A 154 4.10 -27.14 -7.60
C GLY A 154 4.23 -27.04 -9.11
N GLY A 155 3.11 -27.05 -9.86
CA GLY A 155 3.10 -26.94 -11.32
C GLY A 155 3.75 -25.65 -11.83
N GLY A 156 4.39 -25.70 -13.01
CA GLY A 156 5.12 -24.57 -13.57
C GLY A 156 4.23 -23.36 -13.87
N LEU A 157 2.98 -23.59 -14.33
CA LEU A 157 2.07 -22.53 -14.72
C LEU A 157 1.52 -21.74 -13.51
N VAL A 158 1.08 -22.44 -12.45
CA VAL A 158 0.63 -21.76 -11.21
C VAL A 158 1.79 -21.04 -10.52
N THR A 159 3.00 -21.62 -10.61
CA THR A 159 4.24 -20.97 -10.13
C THR A 159 4.50 -19.67 -10.90
N LEU A 160 4.37 -19.66 -12.22
CA LEU A 160 4.59 -18.48 -13.05
C LEU A 160 3.55 -17.39 -12.76
N ILE A 161 2.27 -17.75 -12.66
CA ILE A 161 1.18 -16.82 -12.31
C ILE A 161 1.46 -16.17 -10.94
N THR A 162 1.81 -16.96 -9.94
CA THR A 162 2.10 -16.46 -8.59
C THR A 162 3.39 -15.65 -8.52
N ILE A 163 4.41 -15.92 -9.35
CA ILE A 163 5.59 -15.05 -9.50
C ILE A 163 5.18 -13.68 -10.04
N PHE A 164 4.31 -13.61 -11.04
CA PHE A 164 3.81 -12.33 -11.55
C PHE A 164 3.00 -11.57 -10.49
N PHE A 165 2.20 -12.24 -9.70
CA PHE A 165 1.51 -11.62 -8.56
C PHE A 165 2.49 -11.18 -7.45
N LEU A 166 3.57 -11.93 -7.23
CA LEU A 166 4.64 -11.54 -6.32
C LEU A 166 5.33 -10.26 -6.80
N ILE A 167 5.65 -10.14 -8.10
CA ILE A 167 6.24 -8.91 -8.68
C ILE A 167 5.32 -7.71 -8.43
N ALA A 168 4.01 -7.87 -8.61
CA ALA A 168 3.02 -6.85 -8.30
C ALA A 168 3.06 -6.45 -6.81
N GLY A 169 3.05 -7.44 -5.93
CA GLY A 169 3.13 -7.24 -4.49
C GLY A 169 4.42 -6.55 -4.05
N VAL A 170 5.56 -6.94 -4.64
CA VAL A 170 6.88 -6.31 -4.39
C VAL A 170 6.87 -4.83 -4.75
N GLY A 171 6.23 -4.46 -5.85
CA GLY A 171 6.08 -3.05 -6.27
C GLY A 171 5.32 -2.22 -5.24
N LYS A 172 4.05 -2.55 -4.98
CA LYS A 172 3.18 -1.76 -4.08
C LYS A 172 3.62 -1.82 -2.62
N SER A 173 4.08 -2.98 -2.15
CA SER A 173 4.55 -3.14 -0.76
C SER A 173 6.02 -2.81 -0.58
N ALA A 174 6.66 -2.19 -1.56
CA ALA A 174 8.04 -1.69 -1.49
C ALA A 174 9.03 -2.74 -0.94
N GLN A 175 8.95 -3.97 -1.44
CA GLN A 175 9.91 -5.03 -1.10
C GLN A 175 11.13 -4.96 -2.03
N ILE A 176 12.24 -5.58 -1.64
CA ILE A 176 13.42 -5.70 -2.49
C ILE A 176 13.03 -6.45 -3.78
N PRO A 177 13.44 -5.93 -4.98
CA PRO A 177 14.29 -4.75 -5.23
C PRO A 177 13.53 -3.44 -5.45
N LEU A 178 12.19 -3.42 -5.44
CA LEU A 178 11.37 -2.26 -5.83
C LEU A 178 11.03 -1.30 -4.66
N PHE A 179 11.77 -1.32 -3.58
CA PHE A 179 11.54 -0.48 -2.38
C PHE A 179 11.93 1.00 -2.54
N VAL A 180 12.73 1.34 -3.54
CA VAL A 180 13.45 2.62 -3.69
C VAL A 180 12.56 3.86 -3.81
N TRP A 181 11.28 3.68 -4.12
CA TRP A 181 10.32 4.78 -4.25
C TRP A 181 9.76 5.25 -2.89
N LEU A 182 9.66 4.33 -1.92
CA LEU A 182 8.92 4.60 -0.68
C LEU A 182 9.62 5.63 0.24
N PRO A 183 10.96 5.63 0.43
CA PRO A 183 11.65 6.69 1.16
C PRO A 183 11.53 8.08 0.50
N ASP A 184 11.51 8.13 -0.83
CA ASP A 184 11.37 9.40 -1.57
C ASP A 184 9.91 9.90 -1.56
N ALA A 185 8.93 9.01 -1.34
CA ALA A 185 7.54 9.38 -1.12
C ALA A 185 7.32 10.29 0.11
N MET A 186 8.33 10.45 0.97
CA MET A 186 8.32 11.41 2.07
C MET A 186 8.32 12.88 1.62
N ALA A 187 8.52 13.15 0.35
CA ALA A 187 8.43 14.49 -0.25
C ALA A 187 7.02 15.11 -0.17
N GLY A 188 5.98 14.29 -0.10
CA GLY A 188 4.59 14.73 0.07
C GLY A 188 4.25 15.23 1.49
N PRO A 189 3.05 15.84 1.67
CA PRO A 189 2.55 16.24 2.98
C PRO A 189 2.51 15.07 3.98
N THR A 190 2.80 15.32 5.25
CA THR A 190 2.89 14.24 6.25
C THR A 190 1.61 13.42 6.41
N PRO A 191 0.38 13.99 6.34
CA PRO A 191 -0.83 13.15 6.37
C PRO A 191 -0.96 12.22 5.17
N VAL A 192 -0.42 12.59 3.99
CA VAL A 192 -0.32 11.69 2.83
C VAL A 192 0.59 10.52 3.14
N SER A 193 1.75 10.79 3.77
CA SER A 193 2.66 9.74 4.22
C SER A 193 1.95 8.79 5.20
N ALA A 194 1.18 9.33 6.16
CA ALA A 194 0.36 8.52 7.06
C ALA A 194 -0.61 7.62 6.28
N LEU A 195 -1.33 8.15 5.30
CA LEU A 195 -2.32 7.40 4.53
C LEU A 195 -1.67 6.27 3.71
N ILE A 196 -0.64 6.60 2.92
CA ILE A 196 0.07 5.62 2.06
C ILE A 196 0.68 4.48 2.88
N HIS A 197 1.30 4.82 4.03
CA HIS A 197 2.11 3.87 4.80
C HIS A 197 1.33 3.09 5.86
N ALA A 198 0.17 3.58 6.31
CA ALA A 198 -0.57 2.92 7.38
C ALA A 198 -1.48 1.81 6.84
N ALA A 199 -2.54 2.17 6.10
CA ALA A 199 -3.66 1.28 5.86
C ALA A 199 -4.01 1.07 4.38
N THR A 200 -3.23 1.64 3.44
CA THR A 200 -3.68 1.73 2.05
C THR A 200 -2.68 1.14 1.06
N MET A 201 -2.04 1.96 0.22
CA MET A 201 -1.28 1.51 -0.95
C MET A 201 -0.25 0.41 -0.64
N VAL A 202 0.55 0.59 0.41
CA VAL A 202 1.63 -0.35 0.73
C VAL A 202 1.11 -1.69 1.29
N THR A 203 -0.13 -1.74 1.76
CA THR A 203 -0.77 -2.99 2.22
C THR A 203 -1.38 -3.80 1.08
N ALA A 204 -1.55 -3.19 -0.11
CA ALA A 204 -2.18 -3.83 -1.26
C ALA A 204 -1.45 -5.09 -1.72
N GLY A 205 -0.10 -5.14 -1.64
CA GLY A 205 0.65 -6.34 -2.01
C GLY A 205 0.42 -7.51 -1.04
N VAL A 206 0.35 -7.23 0.26
CA VAL A 206 -0.01 -8.25 1.27
C VAL A 206 -1.44 -8.73 1.03
N TYR A 207 -2.37 -7.80 0.78
CA TYR A 207 -3.75 -8.11 0.45
C TYR A 207 -3.86 -9.00 -0.79
N LEU A 208 -3.12 -8.70 -1.87
CA LEU A 208 -3.09 -9.51 -3.09
C LEU A 208 -2.67 -10.95 -2.80
N VAL A 209 -1.60 -11.16 -2.03
CA VAL A 209 -1.14 -12.51 -1.66
C VAL A 209 -2.19 -13.26 -0.85
N VAL A 210 -2.82 -12.59 0.11
CA VAL A 210 -3.87 -13.21 0.95
C VAL A 210 -5.14 -13.48 0.14
N ARG A 211 -5.59 -12.56 -0.71
CA ARG A 211 -6.74 -12.75 -1.61
C ARG A 211 -6.51 -13.89 -2.58
N SER A 212 -5.26 -14.10 -2.98
CA SER A 212 -4.83 -15.17 -3.90
C SER A 212 -4.28 -16.40 -3.16
N SER A 213 -4.59 -16.58 -1.87
CA SER A 213 -4.01 -17.64 -1.03
C SER A 213 -4.16 -19.04 -1.62
N ILE A 214 -5.25 -19.33 -2.32
CA ILE A 214 -5.47 -20.61 -2.99
C ILE A 214 -4.40 -20.87 -4.08
N LEU A 215 -4.01 -19.85 -4.85
CA LEU A 215 -2.97 -19.95 -5.86
C LEU A 215 -1.58 -20.12 -5.22
N PHE A 216 -1.27 -19.34 -4.18
CA PHE A 216 0.00 -19.43 -3.47
C PHE A 216 0.16 -20.75 -2.72
N SER A 217 -0.93 -21.35 -2.21
CA SER A 217 -0.89 -22.66 -1.58
C SER A 217 -0.56 -23.79 -2.57
N MET A 218 -0.87 -23.61 -3.86
CA MET A 218 -0.50 -24.54 -4.94
C MET A 218 0.92 -24.31 -5.47
N ALA A 219 1.58 -23.18 -5.12
CA ALA A 219 2.89 -22.77 -5.63
C ALA A 219 3.94 -22.66 -4.50
N PRO A 220 4.46 -23.79 -3.98
CA PRO A 220 5.37 -23.78 -2.84
C PRO A 220 6.66 -23.00 -3.10
N LEU A 221 7.19 -23.03 -4.33
CA LEU A 221 8.40 -22.28 -4.70
C LEU A 221 8.15 -20.76 -4.54
N THR A 222 7.04 -20.25 -5.05
CA THR A 222 6.73 -18.83 -4.93
C THR A 222 6.44 -18.44 -3.48
N SER A 223 5.80 -19.29 -2.69
CA SER A 223 5.58 -19.06 -1.27
C SER A 223 6.90 -18.92 -0.51
N VAL A 224 7.90 -19.76 -0.79
CA VAL A 224 9.26 -19.61 -0.24
C VAL A 224 9.91 -18.31 -0.71
N MET A 225 9.73 -17.91 -1.98
CA MET A 225 10.23 -16.62 -2.48
C MET A 225 9.59 -15.44 -1.76
N VAL A 226 8.27 -15.45 -1.51
CA VAL A 226 7.55 -14.42 -0.74
C VAL A 226 8.16 -14.31 0.66
N ALA A 227 8.34 -15.44 1.36
CA ALA A 227 8.94 -15.47 2.69
C ALA A 227 10.39 -14.96 2.70
N GLY A 228 11.20 -15.40 1.74
CA GLY A 228 12.62 -15.02 1.62
C GLY A 228 12.79 -13.53 1.32
N ILE A 229 12.05 -12.99 0.33
CA ILE A 229 12.05 -11.56 0.01
C ILE A 229 11.59 -10.74 1.22
N GLY A 230 10.54 -11.20 1.90
CA GLY A 230 10.04 -10.54 3.11
C GLY A 230 11.09 -10.48 4.22
N ALA A 231 11.73 -11.60 4.54
CA ALA A 231 12.78 -11.66 5.58
C ALA A 231 13.98 -10.78 5.24
N CYS A 232 14.48 -10.86 3.99
CA CYS A 232 15.59 -10.03 3.53
C CYS A 232 15.24 -8.54 3.59
N THR A 233 14.03 -8.17 3.15
CA THR A 233 13.57 -6.77 3.17
C THR A 233 13.44 -6.26 4.61
N ALA A 234 12.89 -7.09 5.52
CA ALA A 234 12.71 -6.73 6.92
C ALA A 234 14.04 -6.35 7.57
N LEU A 235 15.07 -7.19 7.41
CA LEU A 235 16.40 -6.96 7.96
C LEU A 235 17.08 -5.77 7.29
N PHE A 236 17.10 -5.72 5.96
CA PHE A 236 17.76 -4.68 5.19
C PHE A 236 17.20 -3.28 5.51
N ALA A 237 15.88 -3.13 5.49
CA ALA A 237 15.24 -1.85 5.78
C ALA A 237 15.45 -1.41 7.23
N ALA A 238 15.43 -2.33 8.20
CA ALA A 238 15.68 -2.02 9.61
C ALA A 238 17.10 -1.47 9.81
N THR A 239 18.12 -2.07 9.18
CA THR A 239 19.51 -1.58 9.28
C THR A 239 19.66 -0.19 8.67
N ILE A 240 18.98 0.10 7.56
CA ILE A 240 19.00 1.46 6.97
C ILE A 240 18.29 2.46 7.90
N ALA A 241 17.17 2.08 8.51
CA ALA A 241 16.42 2.95 9.42
C ALA A 241 17.28 3.47 10.57
N CYS A 242 18.19 2.63 11.11
CA CYS A 242 19.12 3.01 12.19
C CYS A 242 20.09 4.15 11.83
N LYS A 243 20.29 4.42 10.53
CA LYS A 243 21.23 5.46 10.05
C LYS A 243 20.52 6.73 9.56
N GLN A 244 19.19 6.75 9.55
CA GLN A 244 18.42 7.92 9.11
C GLN A 244 18.36 8.99 10.23
N TYR A 245 18.46 10.25 9.83
CA TYR A 245 18.26 11.41 10.72
C TYR A 245 16.92 12.10 10.49
N ASP A 246 16.32 11.94 9.32
CA ASP A 246 14.99 12.44 8.98
C ASP A 246 13.91 11.56 9.60
N ILE A 247 13.05 12.14 10.46
CA ILE A 247 12.00 11.44 11.18
C ILE A 247 11.03 10.71 10.23
N LYS A 248 10.68 11.29 9.08
CA LYS A 248 9.82 10.66 8.08
C LYS A 248 10.52 9.49 7.38
N LYS A 249 11.82 9.62 7.06
CA LYS A 249 12.58 8.53 6.44
C LYS A 249 12.77 7.35 7.39
N VAL A 250 12.99 7.59 8.68
CA VAL A 250 13.00 6.51 9.71
C VAL A 250 11.69 5.74 9.66
N LEU A 251 10.55 6.44 9.66
CA LEU A 251 9.23 5.82 9.62
C LEU A 251 8.97 5.08 8.29
N ALA A 252 9.49 5.61 7.16
CA ALA A 252 9.39 4.96 5.86
C ALA A 252 10.14 3.62 5.83
N TYR A 253 11.41 3.60 6.24
CA TYR A 253 12.20 2.36 6.31
C TYR A 253 11.63 1.37 7.35
N SER A 254 11.11 1.88 8.46
CA SER A 254 10.38 1.05 9.42
C SER A 254 9.13 0.43 8.78
N THR A 255 8.41 1.14 7.90
CA THR A 255 7.26 0.59 7.16
C THR A 255 7.71 -0.52 6.21
N ILE A 256 8.78 -0.30 5.42
CA ILE A 256 9.35 -1.32 4.52
C ILE A 256 9.69 -2.59 5.31
N SER A 257 10.34 -2.44 6.46
CA SER A 257 10.69 -3.56 7.34
C SER A 257 9.48 -4.31 7.85
N GLN A 258 8.43 -3.61 8.32
CA GLN A 258 7.21 -4.23 8.82
C GLN A 258 6.41 -4.95 7.72
N LEU A 259 6.36 -4.38 6.52
CA LEU A 259 5.80 -5.07 5.36
C LEU A 259 6.59 -6.34 5.01
N GLY A 260 7.92 -6.32 5.19
CA GLY A 260 8.76 -7.51 5.06
C GLY A 260 8.36 -8.62 6.03
N TYR A 261 8.07 -8.30 7.30
CA TYR A 261 7.52 -9.28 8.25
C TYR A 261 6.15 -9.81 7.84
N MET A 262 5.29 -8.97 7.26
CA MET A 262 3.99 -9.44 6.74
C MET A 262 4.19 -10.41 5.56
N PHE A 263 5.10 -10.07 4.62
CA PHE A 263 5.45 -10.96 3.51
C PHE A 263 6.03 -12.29 4.02
N LEU A 264 6.92 -12.26 5.02
CA LEU A 264 7.41 -13.48 5.67
C LEU A 264 6.26 -14.31 6.22
N GLY A 265 5.33 -13.68 6.96
CA GLY A 265 4.17 -14.36 7.55
C GLY A 265 3.26 -15.01 6.50
N VAL A 266 2.88 -14.27 5.45
CA VAL A 266 2.02 -14.83 4.39
C VAL A 266 2.76 -15.86 3.53
N GLY A 267 4.07 -15.69 3.32
CA GLY A 267 4.90 -16.60 2.55
C GLY A 267 5.09 -17.98 3.20
N VAL A 268 5.08 -18.05 4.53
CA VAL A 268 5.07 -19.34 5.26
C VAL A 268 3.66 -19.92 5.43
N GLY A 269 2.64 -19.34 4.80
CA GLY A 269 1.25 -19.79 4.87
C GLY A 269 0.46 -19.26 6.07
N ALA A 270 1.05 -18.41 6.91
CA ALA A 270 0.38 -17.83 8.07
C ALA A 270 -0.43 -16.56 7.68
N TYR A 271 -1.37 -16.71 6.75
CA TYR A 271 -2.14 -15.60 6.18
C TYR A 271 -2.88 -14.78 7.25
N THR A 272 -3.50 -15.45 8.23
CA THR A 272 -4.18 -14.77 9.34
C THR A 272 -3.23 -13.92 10.17
N ALA A 273 -2.02 -14.41 10.45
CA ALA A 273 -1.00 -13.65 11.18
C ALA A 273 -0.52 -12.43 10.37
N GLY A 274 -0.35 -12.59 9.05
CA GLY A 274 -0.01 -11.48 8.16
C GLY A 274 -1.07 -10.37 8.17
N ILE A 275 -2.35 -10.73 8.07
CA ILE A 275 -3.46 -9.76 8.15
C ILE A 275 -3.60 -9.16 9.55
N PHE A 276 -3.45 -9.92 10.61
CA PHE A 276 -3.45 -9.37 11.97
C PHE A 276 -2.34 -8.34 12.16
N HIS A 277 -1.13 -8.64 11.68
CA HIS A 277 -0.02 -7.69 11.69
C HIS A 277 -0.34 -6.43 10.86
N LEU A 278 -0.97 -6.58 9.69
CA LEU A 278 -1.39 -5.45 8.86
C LEU A 278 -2.35 -4.52 9.61
N ILE A 279 -3.33 -5.06 10.33
CA ILE A 279 -4.29 -4.26 11.10
C ILE A 279 -3.56 -3.47 12.19
N THR A 280 -2.79 -4.16 13.03
CA THR A 280 -2.05 -3.50 14.12
C THR A 280 -1.08 -2.44 13.59
N HIS A 281 -0.40 -2.75 12.47
CA HIS A 281 0.49 -1.84 11.77
C HIS A 281 -0.24 -0.57 11.29
N ALA A 282 -1.44 -0.70 10.75
CA ALA A 282 -2.20 0.43 10.26
C ALA A 282 -2.45 1.47 11.37
N PHE A 283 -2.84 1.03 12.56
CA PHE A 283 -3.08 1.92 13.70
C PHE A 283 -1.79 2.58 14.20
N PHE A 284 -0.75 1.80 14.51
CA PHE A 284 0.45 2.40 15.07
C PHE A 284 1.23 3.25 14.05
N LYS A 285 1.19 2.91 12.76
CA LYS A 285 1.84 3.75 11.73
C LYS A 285 1.11 5.06 11.50
N ALA A 286 -0.22 5.04 11.46
CA ALA A 286 -0.98 6.27 11.40
C ALA A 286 -0.63 7.18 12.58
N LEU A 287 -0.63 6.65 13.80
CA LEU A 287 -0.26 7.40 15.00
C LEU A 287 1.15 7.98 14.90
N LEU A 288 2.15 7.17 14.51
CA LEU A 288 3.54 7.61 14.40
C LEU A 288 3.72 8.71 13.35
N PHE A 289 3.10 8.59 12.17
CA PHE A 289 3.20 9.63 11.14
C PHE A 289 2.44 10.90 11.51
N LEU A 290 1.26 10.80 12.11
CA LEU A 290 0.51 11.98 12.56
C LEU A 290 1.24 12.67 13.72
N GLY A 291 1.83 11.92 14.65
CA GLY A 291 2.70 12.45 15.70
C GLY A 291 3.95 13.13 15.13
N ALA A 292 4.62 12.50 14.16
CA ALA A 292 5.74 13.14 13.45
C ALA A 292 5.29 14.43 12.74
N GLY A 293 4.11 14.44 12.13
CA GLY A 293 3.53 15.63 11.50
C GLY A 293 3.32 16.78 12.51
N ALA A 294 2.78 16.46 13.69
CA ALA A 294 2.60 17.45 14.76
C ALA A 294 3.94 18.03 15.24
N VAL A 295 4.97 17.16 15.38
CA VAL A 295 6.33 17.59 15.74
C VAL A 295 6.92 18.50 14.66
N ILE A 296 6.91 18.07 13.40
CA ILE A 296 7.46 18.84 12.27
C ILE A 296 6.76 20.21 12.16
N HIS A 297 5.45 20.25 12.29
CA HIS A 297 4.67 21.50 12.25
C HIS A 297 5.10 22.46 13.37
N SER A 298 5.26 21.95 14.60
CA SER A 298 5.70 22.74 15.74
C SER A 298 7.14 23.22 15.59
N MET A 299 8.05 22.38 15.08
CA MET A 299 9.45 22.73 14.79
C MET A 299 9.54 23.81 13.72
N HIS A 300 8.75 23.68 12.64
CA HIS A 300 8.71 24.66 11.57
C HIS A 300 8.32 26.06 12.12
N HIS A 301 7.27 26.16 12.93
CA HIS A 301 6.90 27.42 13.58
C HIS A 301 7.95 27.95 14.54
N ALA A 302 8.64 27.07 15.28
CA ALA A 302 9.72 27.48 16.17
C ALA A 302 10.90 28.05 15.38
N PHE A 303 11.32 27.39 14.30
CA PHE A 303 12.43 27.84 13.45
C PHE A 303 12.11 29.17 12.73
N GLN A 304 10.87 29.35 12.26
CA GLN A 304 10.45 30.63 11.71
C GLN A 304 10.60 31.79 12.72
N LYS A 305 10.24 31.57 14.00
CA LYS A 305 10.35 32.61 15.04
C LYS A 305 11.78 33.01 15.35
N VAL A 306 12.72 32.05 15.28
CA VAL A 306 14.16 32.30 15.55
C VAL A 306 14.98 32.51 14.27
N GLN A 307 14.31 32.56 13.09
CA GLN A 307 14.93 32.70 11.78
C GLN A 307 16.06 31.66 11.50
N SER A 308 15.89 30.44 12.03
CA SER A 308 16.82 29.33 11.74
C SER A 308 16.53 28.75 10.37
N SER A 309 17.60 28.36 9.65
CA SER A 309 17.54 27.62 8.39
C SER A 309 17.62 26.10 8.57
N ASP A 310 17.53 25.61 9.82
CA ASP A 310 17.60 24.17 10.11
C ASP A 310 16.37 23.43 9.57
N ASP A 311 16.58 22.16 9.20
CA ASP A 311 15.52 21.29 8.72
C ASP A 311 14.60 20.85 9.89
N PRO A 312 13.30 21.16 9.86
CA PRO A 312 12.36 20.74 10.89
C PRO A 312 12.11 19.22 10.92
N GLN A 313 12.57 18.45 9.93
CA GLN A 313 12.49 16.99 9.89
C GLN A 313 13.71 16.29 10.51
N ASP A 314 14.81 17.02 10.76
CA ASP A 314 16.04 16.45 11.30
C ASP A 314 15.91 16.22 12.82
N MET A 315 15.92 14.93 13.20
CA MET A 315 15.79 14.50 14.61
C MET A 315 16.93 15.00 15.52
N ARG A 316 18.09 15.36 14.98
CA ARG A 316 19.21 15.90 15.76
C ARG A 316 18.88 17.26 16.37
N ASN A 317 17.91 17.98 15.78
CA ASN A 317 17.41 19.26 16.26
C ASN A 317 16.22 19.09 17.24
N MET A 318 15.73 17.85 17.45
CA MET A 318 14.59 17.56 18.31
C MET A 318 15.04 17.15 19.71
N GLY A 319 14.61 17.92 20.72
CA GLY A 319 14.90 17.62 22.12
C GLY A 319 13.83 18.13 23.07
N SER A 320 13.70 17.50 24.23
CA SER A 320 12.76 17.89 25.31
C SER A 320 11.27 17.94 24.88
N LEU A 321 10.89 17.20 23.85
CA LEU A 321 9.52 17.23 23.30
C LEU A 321 8.47 16.78 24.31
N ARG A 322 8.80 15.82 25.20
CA ARG A 322 7.91 15.36 26.27
C ARG A 322 7.37 16.48 27.16
N THR A 323 8.19 17.49 27.43
CA THR A 323 7.81 18.62 28.30
C THR A 323 7.11 19.73 27.54
N ARG A 324 7.38 19.86 26.23
CA ARG A 324 6.88 20.96 25.38
C ARG A 324 5.64 20.54 24.57
N MET A 325 5.46 19.26 24.32
CA MET A 325 4.36 18.68 23.54
C MET A 325 3.77 17.49 24.30
N SER A 326 3.30 17.73 25.52
CA SER A 326 2.83 16.68 26.44
C SER A 326 1.58 15.93 25.96
N SER A 327 0.84 16.51 25.01
CA SER A 327 -0.39 15.94 24.44
C SER A 327 -0.19 15.26 23.08
N THR A 328 1.02 15.28 22.54
CA THR A 328 1.40 14.58 21.30
C THR A 328 2.16 13.33 21.59
#